data_3946ee7f8f318980436637540aff3cb3
#
_entry.id   3946ee7f8f318980436637540aff3cb3
#
_cell.length_a   1.000
_cell.length_b   1.000
_cell.length_c   1.000
_cell.angle_alpha   90.00
_cell.angle_beta   90.00
_cell.angle_gamma   90.00
#
_symmetry.space_group_name_H-M   'P 1'
#
loop_
_entity.id
_entity.type
_entity.pdbx_description
1 polymer ?
#
loop_
_entity_poly.entity_id
_entity_poly.type
_entity_poly.pdbx_seq_one_letter_code
_entity_poly.pdbx_strand_id
1 'polypeptide(L)'
;NSDPSTYWSVDSVSKSDAEKSIIIDKPYGAVAVSGEGDIKGLFKKLDSKEKGVGGKLLKDAVDAGGRKLDNFDNYLTKIYLKAGFRVVSRTPFNETYAPDGWVKDLHGTPDVVAMVYDPNKDLDITEKMFSDPNSGYDQMIDYRDKSLVFCGEKDVNLSSQNIDRLISLGEI
;
A
#
# COMPACT_ATOMS: atom_id res chain seq x y z
N ASN A 1 16.43 11.72 -3.56
CA ASN A 1 17.15 11.52 -2.30
C ASN A 1 16.19 11.10 -1.19
N SER A 2 15.99 9.80 -1.05
CA SER A 2 15.23 9.19 0.03
C SER A 2 16.14 8.85 1.22
N ASP A 3 15.57 8.82 2.42
CA ASP A 3 16.28 8.34 3.60
C ASP A 3 16.70 6.88 3.37
N PRO A 4 18.00 6.52 3.52
CA PRO A 4 18.46 5.15 3.32
C PRO A 4 17.76 4.12 4.22
N SER A 5 17.31 4.52 5.41
CA SER A 5 16.57 3.63 6.31
C SER A 5 15.16 3.30 5.82
N THR A 6 14.58 4.14 4.97
CA THR A 6 13.25 3.93 4.38
C THR A 6 13.29 3.37 2.97
N TYR A 7 14.41 3.51 2.26
CA TYR A 7 14.57 3.07 0.88
C TYR A 7 14.24 1.57 0.70
N TRP A 8 14.69 0.74 1.63
CA TRP A 8 14.51 -0.72 1.58
C TRP A 8 13.13 -1.20 2.04
N SER A 9 12.30 -0.31 2.56
CA SER A 9 10.95 -0.64 3.01
C SER A 9 9.86 -0.29 2.00
N VAL A 10 10.23 0.27 0.84
CA VAL A 10 9.31 0.61 -0.25
C VAL A 10 9.78 0.00 -1.57
N ASP A 11 8.84 -0.45 -2.38
CA ASP A 11 9.14 -0.94 -3.72
C ASP A 11 9.62 0.21 -4.62
N SER A 12 10.71 -0.03 -5.33
CA SER A 12 11.14 0.89 -6.38
C SER A 12 10.18 0.79 -7.58
N VAL A 13 9.75 1.94 -8.07
CA VAL A 13 8.91 2.00 -9.27
C VAL A 13 9.82 1.88 -10.49
N SER A 14 9.59 0.88 -11.33
CA SER A 14 10.29 0.77 -12.60
C SER A 14 9.91 1.91 -13.55
N LYS A 15 10.76 2.23 -14.53
CA LYS A 15 10.46 3.28 -15.50
C LYS A 15 9.16 2.99 -16.27
N SER A 16 8.94 1.74 -16.66
CA SER A 16 7.71 1.35 -17.38
C SER A 16 6.47 1.46 -16.50
N ASP A 17 6.58 1.15 -15.21
CA ASP A 17 5.48 1.30 -14.25
C ASP A 17 5.20 2.78 -13.95
N ALA A 18 6.24 3.60 -13.86
CA ALA A 18 6.11 5.04 -13.68
C ALA A 18 5.35 5.70 -14.86
N GLU A 19 5.59 5.26 -16.09
CA GLU A 19 4.89 5.76 -17.29
C GLU A 19 3.39 5.45 -17.27
N LYS A 20 2.96 4.39 -16.58
CA LYS A 20 1.56 3.97 -16.43
C LYS A 20 0.93 4.39 -15.11
N SER A 21 1.65 5.15 -14.31
CA SER A 21 1.26 5.51 -12.95
C SER A 21 1.03 7.01 -12.83
N ILE A 22 0.15 7.38 -11.90
CA ILE A 22 0.04 8.76 -11.43
C ILE A 22 1.16 8.97 -10.41
N ILE A 23 2.03 9.95 -10.66
CA ILE A 23 3.09 10.33 -9.72
C ILE A 23 2.64 11.58 -8.96
N ILE A 24 2.55 11.44 -7.65
CA ILE A 24 2.26 12.55 -6.74
C ILE A 24 3.59 12.99 -6.14
N ASP A 25 4.11 14.12 -6.63
CA ASP A 25 5.37 14.69 -6.16
C ASP A 25 5.09 15.98 -5.39
N LYS A 26 5.50 15.99 -4.14
CA LYS A 26 5.36 17.12 -3.20
C LYS A 26 6.73 17.57 -2.73
N PRO A 27 6.87 18.82 -2.22
CA PRO A 27 8.14 19.28 -1.65
C PRO A 27 8.69 18.39 -0.54
N TYR A 28 7.81 17.66 0.15
CA TYR A 28 8.16 16.84 1.32
C TYR A 28 8.30 15.33 1.01
N GLY A 29 7.90 14.87 -0.17
CA GLY A 29 7.98 13.45 -0.51
C GLY A 29 7.22 13.12 -1.78
N ALA A 30 7.18 11.85 -2.15
CA ALA A 30 6.45 11.39 -3.32
C ALA A 30 5.84 10.01 -3.12
N VAL A 31 4.87 9.69 -3.97
CA VAL A 31 4.20 8.40 -4.05
C VAL A 31 3.69 8.17 -5.46
N ALA A 32 3.65 6.94 -5.91
CA ALA A 32 3.08 6.55 -7.20
C ALA A 32 1.83 5.68 -7.01
N VAL A 33 0.86 5.86 -7.90
CA VAL A 33 -0.36 5.03 -7.96
C VAL A 33 -0.52 4.49 -9.37
N SER A 34 -0.51 3.17 -9.52
CA SER A 34 -0.71 2.53 -10.81
C SER A 34 -2.16 2.65 -11.30
N GLY A 35 -2.38 2.40 -12.60
CA GLY A 35 -3.72 2.36 -13.16
C GLY A 35 -4.64 1.30 -12.54
N GLU A 36 -4.05 0.29 -11.89
CA GLU A 36 -4.77 -0.78 -11.18
C GLU A 36 -4.99 -0.48 -9.68
N GLY A 37 -4.52 0.67 -9.21
CA GLY A 37 -4.67 1.08 -7.81
C GLY A 37 -3.58 0.60 -6.86
N ASP A 38 -2.44 0.11 -7.36
CA ASP A 38 -1.27 -0.19 -6.55
C ASP A 38 -0.56 1.10 -6.12
N ILE A 39 -0.31 1.22 -4.83
CA ILE A 39 0.47 2.32 -4.25
C ILE A 39 1.92 1.86 -4.11
N LYS A 40 2.84 2.59 -4.72
CA LYS A 40 4.26 2.25 -4.76
C LYS A 40 5.14 3.48 -4.54
N GLY A 41 6.37 3.24 -4.10
CA GLY A 41 7.40 4.26 -4.03
C GLY A 41 7.10 5.40 -3.05
N LEU A 42 6.36 5.13 -1.98
CA LEU A 42 6.13 6.12 -0.92
C LEU A 42 7.44 6.45 -0.20
N PHE A 43 7.85 7.70 -0.25
CA PHE A 43 9.03 8.15 0.49
C PHE A 43 8.95 9.61 0.92
N LYS A 44 9.66 9.93 2.00
CA LYS A 44 9.89 11.28 2.47
C LYS A 44 11.23 11.80 1.92
N LYS A 45 11.28 13.05 1.45
CA LYS A 45 12.52 13.69 1.03
C LYS A 45 13.40 14.00 2.25
N LEU A 46 14.73 13.77 2.13
CA LEU A 46 15.68 13.88 3.24
C LEU A 46 15.73 15.27 3.89
N ASP A 47 15.61 16.30 3.09
CA ASP A 47 15.65 17.70 3.51
C ASP A 47 14.31 18.21 4.05
N SER A 48 13.28 17.40 3.99
CA SER A 48 11.94 17.79 4.46
C SER A 48 11.85 17.79 5.98
N LYS A 49 11.44 18.94 6.52
CA LYS A 49 11.06 19.09 7.93
C LYS A 49 9.59 18.84 8.19
N GLU A 50 8.82 18.55 7.13
CA GLU A 50 7.38 18.29 7.24
C GLU A 50 7.10 17.05 8.10
N LYS A 51 6.06 17.13 8.93
CA LYS A 51 5.59 16.02 9.77
C LYS A 51 4.37 15.34 9.15
N GLY A 52 4.20 14.06 9.45
CA GLY A 52 3.04 13.30 8.97
C GLY A 52 3.05 13.08 7.45
N VAL A 53 4.21 13.09 6.83
CA VAL A 53 4.39 12.97 5.37
C VAL A 53 3.76 11.68 4.84
N GLY A 54 3.96 10.55 5.51
CA GLY A 54 3.39 9.27 5.10
C GLY A 54 1.86 9.32 5.02
N GLY A 55 1.22 9.85 6.05
CA GLY A 55 -0.24 9.99 6.08
C GLY A 55 -0.78 10.94 5.01
N LYS A 56 -0.10 12.06 4.78
CA LYS A 56 -0.48 13.02 3.73
C LYS A 56 -0.38 12.42 2.33
N LEU A 57 0.73 11.76 2.03
CA LEU A 57 0.95 11.11 0.74
C LEU A 57 -0.03 9.95 0.51
N LEU A 58 -0.34 9.17 1.55
CA LEU A 58 -1.33 8.10 1.45
C LEU A 58 -2.73 8.61 1.19
N LYS A 59 -3.11 9.72 1.83
CA LYS A 59 -4.40 10.37 1.54
C LYS A 59 -4.48 10.79 0.07
N ASP A 60 -3.44 11.44 -0.43
CA ASP A 60 -3.37 11.85 -1.84
C ASP A 60 -3.41 10.64 -2.78
N ALA A 61 -2.72 9.56 -2.42
CA ALA A 61 -2.72 8.31 -3.19
C ALA A 61 -4.12 7.66 -3.24
N VAL A 62 -4.83 7.61 -2.13
CA VAL A 62 -6.21 7.09 -2.06
C VAL A 62 -7.15 7.97 -2.89
N ASP A 63 -7.03 9.29 -2.80
CA ASP A 63 -7.81 10.23 -3.62
C ASP A 63 -7.53 10.05 -5.13
N ALA A 64 -6.33 9.60 -5.49
CA ALA A 64 -5.94 9.29 -6.86
C ALA A 64 -6.32 7.85 -7.32
N GLY A 65 -7.02 7.09 -6.50
CA GLY A 65 -7.49 5.74 -6.81
C GLY A 65 -6.67 4.60 -6.23
N GLY A 66 -5.69 4.88 -5.37
CA GLY A 66 -4.90 3.87 -4.66
C GLY A 66 -5.75 3.05 -3.70
N ARG A 67 -5.67 1.71 -3.77
CA ARG A 67 -6.51 0.79 -2.98
C ARG A 67 -5.75 -0.37 -2.37
N LYS A 68 -4.54 -0.63 -2.83
CA LYS A 68 -3.75 -1.79 -2.45
C LYS A 68 -2.26 -1.47 -2.43
N LEU A 69 -1.52 -2.19 -1.62
CA LEU A 69 -0.07 -2.12 -1.55
C LEU A 69 0.51 -3.41 -0.96
N ASP A 70 1.81 -3.54 -1.03
CA ASP A 70 2.58 -4.50 -0.26
C ASP A 70 3.85 -3.82 0.26
N ASN A 71 4.31 -4.25 1.41
CA ASN A 71 5.52 -3.73 2.05
C ASN A 71 6.11 -4.72 3.05
N PHE A 72 7.34 -4.49 3.45
CA PHE A 72 7.91 -5.17 4.61
C PHE A 72 7.17 -4.74 5.89
N ASP A 73 6.86 -5.72 6.76
CA ASP A 73 6.17 -5.46 8.04
C ASP A 73 7.12 -4.75 9.02
N ASN A 74 7.16 -3.45 8.91
CA ASN A 74 8.00 -2.56 9.70
C ASN A 74 7.18 -1.35 10.20
N TYR A 75 7.85 -0.26 10.57
CA TYR A 75 7.17 0.95 11.05
C TYR A 75 6.19 1.55 10.03
N LEU A 76 6.40 1.34 8.72
CA LEU A 76 5.47 1.82 7.70
C LEU A 76 4.10 1.14 7.78
N THR A 77 4.06 -0.12 8.18
CA THR A 77 2.79 -0.83 8.39
C THR A 77 1.87 -0.08 9.35
N LYS A 78 2.43 0.49 10.42
CA LYS A 78 1.67 1.30 11.38
C LYS A 78 1.08 2.57 10.74
N ILE A 79 1.83 3.20 9.83
CA ILE A 79 1.36 4.37 9.09
C ILE A 79 0.19 3.98 8.18
N TYR A 80 0.32 2.88 7.45
CA TYR A 80 -0.73 2.37 6.57
C TYR A 80 -1.99 1.97 7.34
N LEU A 81 -1.85 1.31 8.49
CA LEU A 81 -2.99 0.96 9.37
C LEU A 81 -3.74 2.23 9.82
N LYS A 82 -3.02 3.26 10.23
CA LYS A 82 -3.62 4.55 10.62
C LYS A 82 -4.33 5.25 9.47
N ALA A 83 -3.85 5.07 8.25
CA ALA A 83 -4.46 5.64 7.05
C ALA A 83 -5.71 4.89 6.56
N GLY A 84 -6.06 3.77 7.19
CA GLY A 84 -7.26 2.98 6.86
C GLY A 84 -6.97 1.74 6.01
N PHE A 85 -5.72 1.35 5.87
CA PHE A 85 -5.35 0.08 5.25
C PHE A 85 -5.39 -1.05 6.28
N ARG A 86 -5.58 -2.28 5.81
CA ARG A 86 -5.50 -3.48 6.64
C ARG A 86 -4.68 -4.56 5.96
N VAL A 87 -4.00 -5.37 6.75
CA VAL A 87 -3.27 -6.55 6.26
C VAL A 87 -4.27 -7.64 5.91
N VAL A 88 -4.18 -8.19 4.71
CA VAL A 88 -5.02 -9.30 4.26
C VAL A 88 -4.25 -10.58 4.02
N SER A 89 -2.98 -10.47 3.75
CA SER A 89 -2.11 -11.63 3.55
C SER A 89 -0.65 -11.28 3.85
N ARG A 90 0.15 -12.29 4.11
CA ARG A 90 1.58 -12.16 4.35
C ARG A 90 2.37 -13.36 3.87
N THR A 91 3.65 -13.15 3.64
CA THR A 91 4.63 -14.20 3.36
C THR A 91 5.89 -13.94 4.18
N PRO A 92 6.59 -15.00 4.66
CA PRO A 92 7.83 -14.82 5.39
C PRO A 92 8.91 -14.15 4.54
N PHE A 93 9.84 -13.46 5.20
CA PHE A 93 11.03 -12.92 4.54
C PHE A 93 11.77 -14.01 3.78
N ASN A 94 12.17 -13.72 2.54
CA ASN A 94 12.94 -14.62 1.71
C ASN A 94 14.22 -13.91 1.26
N GLU A 95 15.37 -14.41 1.70
CA GLU A 95 16.68 -13.86 1.39
C GLU A 95 16.99 -13.82 -0.11
N THR A 96 16.47 -14.78 -0.87
CA THR A 96 16.66 -14.85 -2.32
C THR A 96 16.10 -13.62 -3.03
N TYR A 97 15.05 -13.03 -2.48
CA TYR A 97 14.36 -11.84 -3.03
C TYR A 97 14.60 -10.57 -2.22
N ALA A 98 15.54 -10.60 -1.27
CA ALA A 98 15.92 -9.40 -0.54
C ALA A 98 16.48 -8.34 -1.51
N PRO A 99 16.13 -7.06 -1.31
CA PRO A 99 16.68 -5.98 -2.13
C PRO A 99 18.21 -5.94 -2.05
N ASP A 100 18.85 -5.50 -3.13
CA ASP A 100 20.30 -5.32 -3.15
C ASP A 100 20.75 -4.39 -2.00
N GLY A 101 21.79 -4.80 -1.28
CA GLY A 101 22.28 -4.05 -0.12
C GLY A 101 21.50 -4.31 1.16
N TRP A 102 20.59 -5.28 1.20
CA TRP A 102 19.90 -5.66 2.43
C TRP A 102 20.89 -6.16 3.49
N VAL A 103 20.82 -5.58 4.67
CA VAL A 103 21.67 -5.93 5.83
C VAL A 103 20.77 -6.44 6.95
N LYS A 104 20.82 -7.74 7.24
CA LYS A 104 19.96 -8.38 8.25
C LYS A 104 20.03 -7.73 9.63
N ASP A 105 21.22 -7.38 10.09
CA ASP A 105 21.42 -6.78 11.41
C ASP A 105 20.79 -5.39 11.51
N LEU A 106 20.64 -4.68 10.38
CA LEU A 106 20.04 -3.36 10.32
C LEU A 106 18.55 -3.40 9.98
N HIS A 107 18.17 -4.22 9.01
CA HIS A 107 16.81 -4.23 8.45
C HIS A 107 15.95 -5.39 9.01
N GLY A 108 16.57 -6.39 9.65
CA GLY A 108 15.88 -7.59 10.13
C GLY A 108 15.43 -8.52 9.02
N THR A 109 14.51 -9.39 9.37
CA THR A 109 13.85 -10.33 8.44
C THR A 109 12.32 -10.22 8.57
N PRO A 110 11.75 -9.04 8.34
CA PRO A 110 10.30 -8.84 8.48
C PRO A 110 9.54 -9.62 7.41
N ASP A 111 8.35 -10.08 7.75
CA ASP A 111 7.42 -10.60 6.75
C ASP A 111 7.14 -9.53 5.69
N VAL A 112 6.78 -9.95 4.49
CA VAL A 112 6.14 -9.09 3.51
C VAL A 112 4.64 -9.17 3.72
N VAL A 113 3.97 -8.03 3.83
CA VAL A 113 2.52 -7.95 4.02
C VAL A 113 1.85 -7.28 2.83
N ALA A 114 0.70 -7.81 2.44
CA ALA A 114 -0.18 -7.21 1.44
C ALA A 114 -1.36 -6.56 2.15
N MET A 115 -1.65 -5.33 1.76
CA MET A 115 -2.66 -4.50 2.42
C MET A 115 -3.67 -3.96 1.41
N VAL A 116 -4.89 -3.78 1.88
CA VAL A 116 -5.98 -3.14 1.12
C VAL A 116 -6.56 -1.98 1.90
N TYR A 117 -7.06 -0.98 1.18
CA TYR A 117 -7.78 0.14 1.78
C TYR A 117 -9.18 -0.31 2.20
N ASP A 118 -9.41 -0.35 3.50
CA ASP A 118 -10.67 -0.78 4.12
C ASP A 118 -10.86 -0.04 5.46
N PRO A 119 -11.10 1.29 5.40
CA PRO A 119 -11.10 2.14 6.60
C PRO A 119 -12.23 1.79 7.58
N ASN A 120 -13.33 1.23 7.09
CA ASN A 120 -14.49 0.87 7.90
C ASN A 120 -14.50 -0.62 8.30
N LYS A 121 -13.51 -1.39 7.88
CA LYS A 121 -13.42 -2.84 8.09
C LYS A 121 -14.67 -3.60 7.58
N ASP A 122 -15.15 -3.18 6.42
CA ASP A 122 -16.34 -3.75 5.79
C ASP A 122 -16.07 -5.09 5.11
N LEU A 123 -14.80 -5.40 4.86
CA LEU A 123 -14.38 -6.64 4.21
C LEU A 123 -14.37 -7.79 5.19
N ASP A 124 -15.09 -8.85 4.84
CA ASP A 124 -15.02 -10.12 5.55
C ASP A 124 -13.80 -10.91 5.05
N ILE A 125 -12.63 -10.52 5.55
CA ILE A 125 -11.36 -11.10 5.17
C ILE A 125 -10.67 -11.68 6.38
N THR A 126 -10.23 -12.92 6.27
CA THR A 126 -9.30 -13.55 7.21
C THR A 126 -7.88 -13.40 6.69
N GLU A 127 -6.98 -12.83 7.50
CA GLU A 127 -5.57 -12.73 7.16
C GLU A 127 -4.97 -14.12 6.93
N LYS A 128 -4.27 -14.30 5.79
CA LYS A 128 -3.62 -15.56 5.44
C LYS A 128 -2.12 -15.43 5.31
N MET A 129 -1.41 -16.46 5.80
CA MET A 129 0.03 -16.65 5.62
C MET A 129 0.26 -17.60 4.44
N PHE A 130 1.16 -17.23 3.55
CA PHE A 130 1.62 -18.05 2.42
C PHE A 130 3.11 -18.29 2.56
N SER A 131 3.48 -19.50 2.95
CA SER A 131 4.86 -19.81 3.40
C SER A 131 5.71 -20.52 2.34
N ASP A 132 5.19 -20.78 1.15
CA ASP A 132 5.96 -21.41 0.09
C ASP A 132 7.08 -20.48 -0.38
N PRO A 133 8.37 -20.90 -0.32
CA PRO A 133 9.48 -20.03 -0.68
C PRO A 133 9.50 -19.61 -2.16
N ASN A 134 8.86 -20.36 -3.04
CA ASN A 134 8.88 -20.11 -4.48
C ASN A 134 7.62 -19.39 -4.97
N SER A 135 6.48 -19.61 -4.35
CA SER A 135 5.18 -19.08 -4.79
C SER A 135 4.44 -18.26 -3.75
N GLY A 136 4.93 -18.16 -2.51
CA GLY A 136 4.24 -17.48 -1.42
C GLY A 136 3.95 -16.03 -1.70
N TYR A 137 4.89 -15.28 -2.28
CA TYR A 137 4.67 -13.89 -2.65
C TYR A 137 3.55 -13.74 -3.69
N ASP A 138 3.58 -14.52 -4.76
CA ASP A 138 2.54 -14.47 -5.81
C ASP A 138 1.17 -14.88 -5.27
N GLN A 139 1.12 -15.89 -4.40
CA GLN A 139 -0.11 -16.31 -3.72
C GLN A 139 -0.66 -15.21 -2.79
N MET A 140 0.23 -14.53 -2.08
CA MET A 140 -0.12 -13.41 -1.20
C MET A 140 -0.76 -12.26 -2.00
N ILE A 141 -0.14 -11.88 -3.12
CA ILE A 141 -0.64 -10.82 -4.00
C ILE A 141 -1.97 -11.22 -4.66
N ASP A 142 -2.09 -12.45 -5.15
CA ASP A 142 -3.32 -12.95 -5.75
C ASP A 142 -4.49 -12.96 -4.75
N TYR A 143 -4.24 -13.38 -3.53
CA TYR A 143 -5.25 -13.33 -2.46
C TYR A 143 -5.68 -11.90 -2.14
N ARG A 144 -4.73 -10.95 -2.08
CA ARG A 144 -5.02 -9.52 -1.92
C ARG A 144 -5.92 -9.02 -3.04
N ASP A 145 -5.56 -9.30 -4.29
CA ASP A 145 -6.29 -8.79 -5.46
C ASP A 145 -7.70 -9.38 -5.55
N LYS A 146 -7.88 -10.65 -5.24
CA LYS A 146 -9.20 -11.29 -5.13
C LYS A 146 -10.06 -10.68 -4.03
N SER A 147 -9.45 -10.31 -2.92
CA SER A 147 -10.13 -9.62 -1.82
C SER A 147 -10.73 -8.28 -2.28
N LEU A 148 -10.01 -7.55 -3.13
CA LEU A 148 -10.49 -6.29 -3.69
C LEU A 148 -11.57 -6.45 -4.76
N VAL A 149 -11.54 -7.50 -5.56
CA VAL A 149 -12.62 -7.80 -6.55
C VAL A 149 -13.94 -8.06 -5.82
N PHE A 150 -13.89 -8.74 -4.68
CA PHE A 150 -15.07 -8.91 -3.81
C PHE A 150 -15.59 -7.58 -3.25
N CYS A 151 -14.68 -6.62 -3.01
CA CYS A 151 -15.05 -5.25 -2.65
C CYS A 151 -15.70 -4.51 -3.79
N GLY A 152 -15.13 -4.60 -5.00
CA GLY A 152 -15.62 -3.88 -6.17
C GLY A 152 -17.08 -4.17 -6.47
N GLU A 153 -17.55 -5.40 -6.29
CA GLU A 153 -18.96 -5.76 -6.45
C GLU A 153 -19.83 -5.20 -5.32
N LYS A 154 -19.33 -5.12 -4.09
CA LYS A 154 -20.01 -4.47 -2.95
C LYS A 154 -19.93 -2.95 -3.03
N ASP A 155 -18.79 -2.40 -3.47
CA ASP A 155 -18.59 -0.96 -3.60
C ASP A 155 -19.44 -0.33 -4.70
N VAL A 156 -19.75 -1.04 -5.78
CA VAL A 156 -20.67 -0.56 -6.80
C VAL A 156 -22.08 -0.36 -6.23
N ASN A 157 -22.53 -1.23 -5.34
CA ASN A 157 -23.81 -1.06 -4.65
C ASN A 157 -23.74 -0.06 -3.50
N LEU A 158 -22.64 -0.01 -2.76
CA LEU A 158 -22.41 0.94 -1.66
C LEU A 158 -22.10 2.35 -2.16
N SER A 159 -21.43 2.50 -3.32
CA SER A 159 -21.12 3.82 -3.87
C SER A 159 -22.36 4.55 -4.34
N SER A 160 -23.34 3.86 -4.94
CA SER A 160 -24.61 4.50 -5.30
C SER A 160 -25.41 4.89 -4.05
N GLN A 161 -25.46 4.04 -3.01
CA GLN A 161 -26.08 4.36 -1.73
C GLN A 161 -25.37 5.50 -0.99
N ASN A 162 -24.03 5.55 -1.03
CA ASN A 162 -23.27 6.64 -0.45
C ASN A 162 -23.44 7.95 -1.21
N ILE A 163 -23.51 7.92 -2.52
CA ILE A 163 -23.79 9.09 -3.34
C ILE A 163 -25.21 9.63 -3.01
N ASP A 164 -26.21 8.76 -2.96
CA ASP A 164 -27.56 9.14 -2.59
C ASP A 164 -27.64 9.72 -1.18
N ARG A 165 -26.88 9.17 -0.24
CA ARG A 165 -26.76 9.66 1.13
C ARG A 165 -26.09 11.05 1.17
N LEU A 166 -24.99 11.24 0.42
CA LEU A 166 -24.28 12.52 0.35
C LEU A 166 -25.16 13.60 -0.30
N ILE A 167 -25.94 13.25 -1.33
CA ILE A 167 -26.92 14.14 -1.94
C ILE A 167 -28.01 14.52 -0.92
N SER A 168 -28.54 13.56 -0.16
CA SER A 168 -29.57 13.81 0.85
C SER A 168 -29.09 14.66 2.01
N LEU A 169 -27.77 14.63 2.32
CA LEU A 169 -27.13 15.47 3.34
C LEU A 169 -26.69 16.83 2.80
N GLY A 170 -26.85 17.08 1.50
CA GLY A 170 -26.42 18.33 0.87
C GLY A 170 -24.89 18.49 0.77
N GLU A 171 -24.12 17.41 0.83
CA GLU A 171 -22.66 17.44 0.78
C GLU A 171 -22.11 17.41 -0.66
N ILE A 172 -22.95 17.11 -1.63
CA ILE A 172 -22.64 17.21 -3.06
C ILE A 172 -23.83 17.78 -3.86
#